data_e727c0c0430798f3d54a661fc36f699e
#
_entry.id   e727c0c0430798f3d54a661fc36f699e
#
_cell.length_a   1.000
_cell.length_b   1.000
_cell.length_c   1.000
_cell.angle_alpha   90.00
_cell.angle_beta   90.00
_cell.angle_gamma   90.00
#
_symmetry.space_group_name_H-M   'P 1'
#
loop_
_entity.id
_entity.type
_entity.pdbx_description
1 polymer ?
#
loop_
_entity_poly.entity_id
_entity_poly.type
_entity_poly.pdbx_seq_one_letter_code
_entity_poly.pdbx_strand_id
1 'polypeptide(L)'
;MAESAYKAVLVDYDEDLFAPVGFEAGQLAAAGIEWVVGQHRTPQAVADAARDADVVLVQSVRPLLTAEVIQRLAQCRCIVRLGIGYDSVDVAAATARGILVCNVPTYCIEDVADHALALLLEGVRHIARQDRWIRAGR
;
A
#
# COMPACT_ATOMS: atom_id res chain seq x y z
N MET A 1 -14.45 4.76 27.60
CA MET A 1 -13.44 4.18 26.70
C MET A 1 -12.20 5.04 26.88
N ALA A 2 -11.02 4.48 27.13
CA ALA A 2 -9.79 5.27 27.13
C ALA A 2 -9.58 5.87 25.74
N GLU A 3 -9.27 7.15 25.68
CA GLU A 3 -8.92 7.84 24.45
C GLU A 3 -7.66 7.16 23.88
N SER A 4 -7.69 6.79 22.59
CA SER A 4 -6.53 6.12 21.97
C SER A 4 -5.36 7.11 21.95
N ALA A 5 -4.18 6.66 22.40
CA ALA A 5 -3.00 7.51 22.48
C ALA A 5 -2.38 7.78 21.09
N TYR A 6 -2.66 6.94 20.10
CA TYR A 6 -2.09 7.03 18.74
C TYR A 6 -3.16 6.72 17.70
N LYS A 7 -2.95 7.26 16.48
CA LYS A 7 -3.83 7.10 15.33
C LYS A 7 -3.06 6.59 14.11
N ALA A 8 -3.52 5.49 13.55
CA ALA A 8 -3.01 4.93 12.29
C ALA A 8 -4.07 5.06 11.19
N VAL A 9 -3.69 5.58 10.04
CA VAL A 9 -4.59 5.82 8.90
C VAL A 9 -4.08 5.08 7.67
N LEU A 10 -4.86 4.13 7.16
CA LEU A 10 -4.69 3.55 5.83
C LEU A 10 -5.44 4.44 4.83
N VAL A 11 -4.68 5.15 3.98
CA VAL A 11 -5.24 6.27 3.22
C VAL A 11 -5.91 5.88 1.91
N ASP A 12 -5.58 4.75 1.33
CA ASP A 12 -5.94 4.41 -0.05
C ASP A 12 -6.46 2.96 -0.21
N TYR A 13 -7.12 2.45 0.82
CA TYR A 13 -7.71 1.11 0.77
C TYR A 13 -8.74 0.99 -0.35
N ASP A 14 -8.66 -0.11 -1.10
CA ASP A 14 -9.59 -0.45 -2.16
C ASP A 14 -10.03 -1.91 -1.96
N GLU A 15 -11.27 -2.12 -1.57
CA GLU A 15 -11.82 -3.45 -1.24
C GLU A 15 -11.90 -4.40 -2.43
N ASP A 16 -11.94 -3.85 -3.66
CA ASP A 16 -11.94 -4.65 -4.89
C ASP A 16 -10.54 -5.18 -5.24
N LEU A 17 -9.48 -4.56 -4.71
CA LEU A 17 -8.10 -4.87 -5.05
C LEU A 17 -7.31 -5.55 -3.92
N PHE A 18 -7.70 -5.31 -2.67
CA PHE A 18 -6.94 -5.76 -1.50
C PHE A 18 -7.77 -6.63 -0.58
N ALA A 19 -7.09 -7.55 0.12
CA ALA A 19 -7.72 -8.39 1.13
C ALA A 19 -8.30 -7.54 2.28
N PRO A 20 -9.36 -8.02 2.96
CA PRO A 20 -9.92 -7.34 4.12
C PRO A 20 -8.86 -7.07 5.21
N VAL A 21 -8.85 -5.86 5.76
CA VAL A 21 -7.90 -5.39 6.80
C VAL A 21 -8.35 -5.70 8.23
N GLY A 22 -9.14 -6.74 8.41
CA GLY A 22 -9.68 -7.11 9.73
C GLY A 22 -8.62 -7.62 10.70
N PHE A 23 -7.56 -8.26 10.20
CA PHE A 23 -6.44 -8.72 11.02
C PHE A 23 -5.68 -7.51 11.60
N GLU A 24 -5.32 -6.55 10.75
CA GLU A 24 -4.61 -5.32 11.12
C GLU A 24 -5.44 -4.51 12.12
N ALA A 25 -6.73 -4.36 11.86
CA ALA A 25 -7.66 -3.67 12.77
C ALA A 25 -7.67 -4.30 14.16
N GLY A 26 -7.69 -5.63 14.23
CA GLY A 26 -7.64 -6.37 15.50
C GLY A 26 -6.33 -6.16 16.28
N GLN A 27 -5.19 -6.20 15.58
CA GLN A 27 -3.86 -6.00 16.20
C GLN A 27 -3.68 -4.56 16.70
N LEU A 28 -4.09 -3.57 15.91
CA LEU A 28 -3.98 -2.17 16.29
C LEU A 28 -4.91 -1.80 17.45
N ALA A 29 -6.14 -2.32 17.44
CA ALA A 29 -7.09 -2.15 18.55
C ALA A 29 -6.55 -2.77 19.85
N ALA A 30 -5.94 -3.97 19.80
CA ALA A 30 -5.32 -4.61 20.96
C ALA A 30 -4.13 -3.79 21.51
N ALA A 31 -3.45 -3.04 20.65
CA ALA A 31 -2.37 -2.11 21.04
C ALA A 31 -2.89 -0.73 21.51
N GLY A 32 -4.20 -0.51 21.56
CA GLY A 32 -4.79 0.79 21.92
C GLY A 32 -4.61 1.88 20.86
N ILE A 33 -4.45 1.50 19.60
CA ILE A 33 -4.26 2.41 18.48
C ILE A 33 -5.59 2.58 17.73
N GLU A 34 -6.00 3.82 17.49
CA GLU A 34 -7.13 4.13 16.62
C GLU A 34 -6.78 3.74 15.18
N TRP A 35 -7.65 2.94 14.55
CA TRP A 35 -7.49 2.51 13.17
C TRP A 35 -8.53 3.14 12.27
N VAL A 36 -8.08 3.91 11.27
CA VAL A 36 -8.94 4.57 10.29
C VAL A 36 -8.58 4.08 8.90
N VAL A 37 -9.58 3.68 8.13
CA VAL A 37 -9.43 3.22 6.75
C VAL A 37 -10.19 4.14 5.81
N GLY A 38 -9.53 4.61 4.77
CA GLY A 38 -10.13 5.47 3.76
C GLY A 38 -9.71 5.11 2.35
N GLN A 39 -10.54 5.46 1.37
CA GLN A 39 -10.24 5.31 -0.06
C GLN A 39 -9.96 6.68 -0.69
N HIS A 40 -8.83 7.29 -0.33
CA HIS A 40 -8.44 8.60 -0.86
C HIS A 40 -7.58 8.44 -2.11
N ARG A 41 -7.99 9.04 -3.22
CA ARG A 41 -7.37 8.87 -4.54
C ARG A 41 -6.57 10.10 -5.01
N THR A 42 -6.51 11.14 -4.21
CA THR A 42 -5.77 12.37 -4.52
C THR A 42 -4.88 12.79 -3.35
N PRO A 43 -3.71 13.42 -3.62
CA PRO A 43 -2.83 13.94 -2.57
C PRO A 43 -3.55 14.87 -1.58
N GLN A 44 -4.44 15.72 -2.07
CA GLN A 44 -5.20 16.64 -1.21
C GLN A 44 -6.08 15.87 -0.21
N ALA A 45 -6.86 14.90 -0.68
CA ALA A 45 -7.72 14.08 0.19
C ALA A 45 -6.91 13.28 1.23
N VAL A 46 -5.73 12.76 0.83
CA VAL A 46 -4.80 12.09 1.75
C VAL A 46 -4.30 13.05 2.83
N ALA A 47 -3.88 14.27 2.45
CA ALA A 47 -3.40 15.26 3.40
C ALA A 47 -4.46 15.68 4.41
N ASP A 48 -5.73 15.76 3.99
CA ASP A 48 -6.84 16.13 4.87
C ASP A 48 -7.19 14.97 5.83
N ALA A 49 -7.23 13.73 5.32
CA ALA A 49 -7.58 12.55 6.09
C ALA A 49 -6.50 12.12 7.11
N ALA A 50 -5.23 12.32 6.76
CA ALA A 50 -4.10 11.88 7.58
C ALA A 50 -3.44 13.00 8.39
N ARG A 51 -4.04 14.20 8.44
CA ARG A 51 -3.44 15.39 9.06
C ARG A 51 -3.01 15.18 10.50
N ASP A 52 -3.79 14.45 11.27
CA ASP A 52 -3.62 14.16 12.69
C ASP A 52 -3.20 12.69 12.95
N ALA A 53 -2.73 12.00 11.93
CA ALA A 53 -2.25 10.63 12.06
C ALA A 53 -0.82 10.59 12.61
N ASP A 54 -0.55 9.65 13.54
CA ASP A 54 0.80 9.30 13.99
C ASP A 54 1.48 8.36 13.00
N VAL A 55 0.71 7.48 12.35
CA VAL A 55 1.18 6.53 11.36
C VAL A 55 0.28 6.60 10.12
N VAL A 56 0.90 6.72 8.96
CA VAL A 56 0.20 6.68 7.67
C VAL A 56 0.59 5.41 6.93
N LEU A 57 -0.41 4.64 6.50
CA LEU A 57 -0.21 3.46 5.67
C LEU A 57 -0.71 3.73 4.25
N VAL A 58 0.01 3.23 3.25
CA VAL A 58 -0.32 3.38 1.83
C VAL A 58 -0.12 2.05 1.09
N GLN A 59 -1.10 1.64 0.29
CA GLN A 59 -1.07 0.38 -0.48
C GLN A 59 -0.77 0.60 -1.95
N SER A 60 -1.32 1.65 -2.56
CA SER A 60 -1.22 1.86 -4.00
C SER A 60 0.17 2.32 -4.46
N VAL A 61 0.40 2.17 -5.75
CA VAL A 61 1.58 2.69 -6.45
C VAL A 61 1.43 4.15 -6.89
N ARG A 62 0.28 4.77 -6.62
CA ARG A 62 0.04 6.18 -6.96
C ARG A 62 0.89 7.08 -6.09
N PRO A 63 1.44 8.19 -6.62
CA PRO A 63 2.25 9.14 -5.85
C PRO A 63 1.36 10.02 -4.95
N LEU A 64 0.81 9.42 -3.89
CA LEU A 64 -0.12 10.07 -2.97
C LEU A 64 0.59 10.82 -1.84
N LEU A 65 1.77 10.36 -1.42
CA LEU A 65 2.54 10.97 -0.33
C LEU A 65 3.66 11.86 -0.91
N THR A 66 3.23 12.92 -1.58
CA THR A 66 4.12 13.94 -2.13
C THR A 66 4.73 14.81 -1.03
N ALA A 67 5.76 15.60 -1.36
CA ALA A 67 6.35 16.55 -0.41
C ALA A 67 5.29 17.50 0.22
N GLU A 68 4.34 17.98 -0.57
CA GLU A 68 3.26 18.84 -0.09
C GLU A 68 2.36 18.15 0.93
N VAL A 69 1.99 16.89 0.68
CA VAL A 69 1.20 16.09 1.63
C VAL A 69 1.98 15.86 2.91
N ILE A 70 3.25 15.44 2.81
CA ILE A 70 4.11 15.16 3.95
C ILE A 70 4.28 16.41 4.83
N GLN A 71 4.38 17.61 4.24
CA GLN A 71 4.44 18.86 5.00
C GLN A 71 3.18 19.13 5.84
N ARG A 72 2.04 18.58 5.48
CA ARG A 72 0.74 18.77 6.15
C ARG A 72 0.46 17.73 7.24
N LEU A 73 1.22 16.63 7.30
CA LEU A 73 1.09 15.59 8.33
C LEU A 73 1.63 16.14 9.67
N ALA A 74 0.75 16.70 10.51
CA ALA A 74 1.16 17.52 11.67
C ALA A 74 1.99 16.76 12.70
N GLN A 75 1.67 15.48 12.98
CA GLN A 75 2.30 14.68 14.02
C GLN A 75 2.81 13.30 13.56
N CYS A 76 2.81 13.04 12.25
CA CYS A 76 3.22 11.77 11.68
C CYS A 76 4.68 11.45 12.04
N ARG A 77 4.89 10.22 12.50
CA ARG A 77 6.20 9.68 12.89
C ARG A 77 6.66 8.58 11.95
N CYS A 78 5.71 7.90 11.30
CA CYS A 78 6.03 6.78 10.44
C CYS A 78 5.06 6.72 9.24
N ILE A 79 5.61 6.46 8.07
CA ILE A 79 4.89 6.11 6.86
C ILE A 79 5.22 4.67 6.51
N VAL A 80 4.21 3.83 6.33
CA VAL A 80 4.37 2.41 5.98
C VAL A 80 3.81 2.17 4.59
N ARG A 81 4.69 1.86 3.65
CA ARG A 81 4.27 1.41 2.32
C ARG A 81 4.04 -0.10 2.37
N LEU A 82 2.80 -0.54 2.19
CA LEU A 82 2.41 -1.95 2.21
C LEU A 82 2.77 -2.65 0.90
N GLY A 83 4.05 -2.77 0.62
CA GLY A 83 4.61 -3.42 -0.55
C GLY A 83 6.09 -3.12 -0.75
N ILE A 84 6.69 -3.64 -1.83
CA ILE A 84 8.14 -3.55 -2.10
C ILE A 84 8.54 -2.15 -2.55
N GLY A 85 7.95 -1.66 -3.64
CA GLY A 85 8.26 -0.34 -4.19
C GLY A 85 7.77 0.79 -3.29
N TYR A 86 8.50 1.87 -3.21
CA TYR A 86 8.16 3.04 -2.37
C TYR A 86 8.12 4.36 -3.17
N ASP A 87 8.02 4.28 -4.49
CA ASP A 87 7.93 5.44 -5.39
C ASP A 87 6.69 6.31 -5.15
N SER A 88 5.69 5.78 -4.44
CA SER A 88 4.49 6.51 -4.03
C SER A 88 4.72 7.47 -2.85
N VAL A 89 5.93 7.46 -2.26
CA VAL A 89 6.30 8.27 -1.08
C VAL A 89 7.51 9.12 -1.39
N ASP A 90 7.44 10.42 -1.15
CA ASP A 90 8.62 11.30 -1.19
C ASP A 90 9.47 11.08 0.07
N VAL A 91 10.42 10.13 -0.05
CA VAL A 91 11.31 9.76 1.06
C VAL A 91 12.20 10.92 1.50
N ALA A 92 12.62 11.78 0.56
CA ALA A 92 13.45 12.94 0.89
C ALA A 92 12.70 13.94 1.77
N ALA A 93 11.44 14.23 1.42
CA ALA A 93 10.57 15.10 2.23
C ALA A 93 10.26 14.49 3.61
N ALA A 94 10.01 13.18 3.68
CA ALA A 94 9.79 12.47 4.93
C ALA A 94 11.03 12.54 5.85
N THR A 95 12.21 12.27 5.29
CA THR A 95 13.49 12.35 6.00
C THR A 95 13.76 13.75 6.54
N ALA A 96 13.52 14.79 5.74
CA ALA A 96 13.68 16.18 6.17
C ALA A 96 12.77 16.55 7.35
N ARG A 97 11.65 15.84 7.52
CA ARG A 97 10.71 15.98 8.64
C ARG A 97 10.98 15.03 9.81
N GLY A 98 11.98 14.15 9.71
CA GLY A 98 12.26 13.12 10.71
C GLY A 98 11.19 12.01 10.74
N ILE A 99 10.43 11.84 9.66
CA ILE A 99 9.42 10.79 9.53
C ILE A 99 10.10 9.52 9.00
N LEU A 100 9.94 8.40 9.70
CA LEU A 100 10.43 7.10 9.27
C LEU A 100 9.60 6.59 8.09
N VAL A 101 10.25 6.07 7.05
CA VAL A 101 9.57 5.39 5.93
C VAL A 101 9.95 3.92 5.94
N CYS A 102 8.94 3.06 6.02
CA CYS A 102 9.07 1.61 6.00
C CYS A 102 8.38 1.02 4.78
N ASN A 103 8.88 -0.11 4.29
CA ASN A 103 8.26 -0.91 3.25
C ASN A 103 8.30 -2.40 3.59
N VAL A 104 7.71 -3.27 2.75
CA VAL A 104 7.72 -4.73 2.91
C VAL A 104 8.50 -5.35 1.74
N PRO A 105 9.84 -5.52 1.86
CA PRO A 105 10.70 -5.75 0.70
C PRO A 105 10.68 -7.18 0.15
N THR A 106 10.17 -8.17 0.88
CA THR A 106 10.39 -9.60 0.54
C THR A 106 9.14 -10.46 0.45
N TYR A 107 7.95 -9.93 0.66
CA TYR A 107 6.72 -10.73 0.82
C TYR A 107 6.28 -11.53 -0.42
N CYS A 108 6.67 -11.12 -1.63
CA CYS A 108 6.18 -11.73 -2.87
C CYS A 108 7.28 -11.98 -3.92
N ILE A 109 8.53 -12.12 -3.51
CA ILE A 109 9.66 -12.28 -4.44
C ILE A 109 9.48 -13.55 -5.28
N GLU A 110 9.18 -14.68 -4.65
CA GLU A 110 9.02 -15.96 -5.32
C GLU A 110 7.77 -15.96 -6.22
N ASP A 111 6.64 -15.48 -5.72
CA ASP A 111 5.39 -15.40 -6.50
C ASP A 111 5.57 -14.56 -7.78
N VAL A 112 6.25 -13.41 -7.67
CA VAL A 112 6.52 -12.54 -8.83
C VAL A 112 7.51 -13.19 -9.79
N ALA A 113 8.54 -13.88 -9.29
CA ALA A 113 9.51 -14.57 -10.12
C ALA A 113 8.86 -15.72 -10.90
N ASP A 114 8.06 -16.55 -10.24
CA ASP A 114 7.33 -17.65 -10.86
C ASP A 114 6.34 -17.14 -11.92
N HIS A 115 5.61 -16.07 -11.63
CA HIS A 115 4.69 -15.48 -12.59
C HIS A 115 5.42 -14.89 -13.80
N ALA A 116 6.56 -14.24 -13.60
CA ALA A 116 7.39 -13.72 -14.69
C ALA A 116 7.90 -14.84 -15.60
N LEU A 117 8.37 -15.96 -15.02
CA LEU A 117 8.76 -17.14 -15.76
C LEU A 117 7.59 -17.78 -16.53
N ALA A 118 6.42 -17.86 -15.91
CA ALA A 118 5.22 -18.38 -16.56
C ALA A 118 4.83 -17.54 -17.79
N LEU A 119 4.85 -16.21 -17.67
CA LEU A 119 4.59 -15.29 -18.78
C LEU A 119 5.65 -15.40 -19.89
N LEU A 120 6.93 -15.54 -19.54
CA LEU A 120 8.01 -15.75 -20.50
C LEU A 120 7.81 -17.04 -21.30
N LEU A 121 7.53 -18.14 -20.62
CA LEU A 121 7.30 -19.44 -21.25
C LEU A 121 6.03 -19.44 -22.11
N GLU A 122 4.96 -18.79 -21.64
CA GLU A 122 3.75 -18.57 -22.45
C GLU A 122 4.06 -17.81 -23.74
N GLY A 123 4.79 -16.73 -23.67
CA GLY A 123 5.18 -15.90 -24.81
C GLY A 123 6.00 -16.69 -25.85
N VAL A 124 7.00 -17.48 -25.38
CA VAL A 124 7.87 -18.29 -26.26
C VAL A 124 7.14 -19.49 -26.85
N ARG A 125 6.30 -20.18 -26.08
CA ARG A 125 5.63 -21.43 -26.47
C ARG A 125 4.22 -21.20 -27.04
N HIS A 126 3.65 -20.01 -26.90
CA HIS A 126 2.30 -19.66 -27.35
C HIS A 126 1.19 -20.56 -26.77
N ILE A 127 1.30 -20.95 -25.51
CA ILE A 127 0.44 -21.95 -24.86
C ILE A 127 -1.04 -21.55 -24.92
N ALA A 128 -1.37 -20.32 -24.54
CA ALA A 128 -2.75 -19.82 -24.59
C ALA A 128 -3.31 -19.77 -26.02
N ARG A 129 -2.46 -19.50 -27.02
CA ARG A 129 -2.89 -19.56 -28.43
C ARG A 129 -3.20 -20.98 -28.88
N GLN A 130 -2.36 -21.95 -28.52
CA GLN A 130 -2.55 -23.35 -28.84
C GLN A 130 -3.79 -23.91 -28.11
N ASP A 131 -3.98 -23.60 -26.84
CA ASP A 131 -5.18 -23.99 -26.09
C ASP A 131 -6.47 -23.50 -26.78
N ARG A 132 -6.51 -22.21 -27.15
CA ARG A 132 -7.68 -21.67 -27.90
C ARG A 132 -7.91 -22.38 -29.24
N TRP A 133 -6.86 -22.76 -29.96
CA TRP A 133 -6.99 -23.49 -31.22
C TRP A 133 -7.54 -24.89 -31.03
N ILE A 134 -7.01 -25.64 -30.07
CA ILE A 134 -7.49 -27.00 -29.74
C ILE A 134 -8.95 -26.96 -29.32
N ARG A 135 -9.34 -26.02 -28.44
CA ARG A 135 -10.73 -25.86 -28.02
C ARG A 135 -11.66 -25.47 -29.16
N ALA A 136 -11.16 -24.80 -30.19
CA ALA A 136 -11.90 -24.47 -31.41
C ALA A 136 -11.87 -25.57 -32.49
N GLY A 137 -11.32 -26.75 -32.20
CA GLY A 137 -11.24 -27.87 -33.14
C GLY A 137 -10.22 -27.66 -34.29
N ARG A 138 -9.16 -26.90 -34.04
CA ARG A 138 -8.11 -26.57 -35.03
C ARG A 138 -6.81 -27.26 -34.71
#